data_79bab0e1a2d02613ad44fb0054390c48
#
_entry.id   79bab0e1a2d02613ad44fb0054390c48
#
_cell.length_a   1.000
_cell.length_b   1.000
_cell.length_c   1.000
_cell.angle_alpha   90.00
_cell.angle_beta   90.00
_cell.angle_gamma   90.00
#
_symmetry.space_group_name_H-M   'P 1'
#
loop_
_entity.id
_entity.type
_entity.pdbx_description
1 polymer ?
#
loop_
_entity_poly.entity_id
_entity_poly.type
_entity_poly.pdbx_seq_one_letter_code
_entity_poly.pdbx_strand_id
1 'polypeptide(L)'
;MEKIFKLKEHGTDVRTEVTAGLTTFFAMSYILFVNPAMLAQTGMPAQGVFLATIIGAVAGTLMMAFYANLPYAQAPGMGLNAFFTYTVVFSLGYTWQEALAMVFLCGVISLIITVTKVRKMIIESIPTALKSAISAGIGVFLAYVGIKNAGFLKFSINPHTYTVAGKGADMAKASITASSSATPGLVAFNNPTVIVGLIGLAIAIFFIVKGIRGGVLLSILVTTIIAIFAGVVDLGSIDWHAASLTSSIKDLGKIFGAALGSKGLGLLFADVSRLPGVFMAILAFSLTDIFDTIGTLIGTGEKVGIIASTGDNNESKALDRALYSDLVGTSIGAIAGTSNVTTYVESAAGIGAGGRTGLTALVVAVLFAISSFFSPVVSIVPNAATAPILIIVGVMMLSNLKSVDWEDLSEAIPAFFTSIFMGFSYSITYGIAAGFLTYTLVKIIKGQAKDVHLVMWILDILFILNFISMAVF
;
A
#
# COMPACT_ATOMS: atom_id res chain seq x y z
N MET A 1 33.21 3.00 0.64
CA MET A 1 32.11 3.28 1.57
C MET A 1 32.13 4.74 2.02
N GLU A 2 33.22 5.21 2.69
CA GLU A 2 33.30 6.59 3.20
C GLU A 2 33.10 7.66 2.12
N LYS A 3 33.74 7.51 0.94
CA LYS A 3 33.61 8.48 -0.18
C LYS A 3 32.19 8.60 -0.73
N ILE A 4 31.36 7.55 -0.62
CA ILE A 4 30.00 7.50 -1.17
C ILE A 4 29.00 7.93 -0.11
N PHE A 5 29.06 7.32 1.08
CA PHE A 5 28.03 7.48 2.12
C PHE A 5 28.39 8.48 3.21
N LYS A 6 29.66 8.96 3.27
CA LYS A 6 30.14 9.99 4.23
C LYS A 6 29.83 9.61 5.68
N LEU A 7 30.14 8.39 6.06
CA LEU A 7 29.76 7.80 7.34
C LEU A 7 30.19 8.64 8.54
N LYS A 8 31.45 9.16 8.52
CA LYS A 8 31.99 9.99 9.60
C LYS A 8 31.27 11.32 9.71
N GLU A 9 30.87 11.93 8.59
CA GLU A 9 30.10 13.18 8.55
C GLU A 9 28.72 13.01 9.22
N HIS A 10 28.13 11.81 9.09
CA HIS A 10 26.85 11.43 9.69
C HIS A 10 26.97 10.76 11.05
N GLY A 11 28.18 10.69 11.65
CA GLY A 11 28.39 10.15 13.00
C GLY A 11 28.11 8.64 13.13
N THR A 12 28.33 7.86 12.08
CA THR A 12 28.05 6.42 12.02
C THR A 12 29.25 5.62 11.50
N ASP A 13 29.18 4.30 11.53
CA ASP A 13 30.16 3.38 11.01
C ASP A 13 29.52 2.23 10.21
N VAL A 14 30.36 1.47 9.48
CA VAL A 14 29.89 0.37 8.61
C VAL A 14 29.12 -0.70 9.41
N ARG A 15 29.55 -1.03 10.62
CA ARG A 15 28.93 -2.07 11.44
C ARG A 15 27.53 -1.64 11.89
N THR A 16 27.40 -0.41 12.33
CA THR A 16 26.10 0.19 12.71
C THR A 16 25.15 0.23 11.53
N GLU A 17 25.59 0.71 10.38
CA GLU A 17 24.78 0.77 9.16
C GLU A 17 24.31 -0.60 8.67
N VAL A 18 25.20 -1.62 8.70
CA VAL A 18 24.85 -2.99 8.33
C VAL A 18 23.83 -3.57 9.32
N THR A 19 24.02 -3.36 10.63
CA THR A 19 23.07 -3.82 11.65
C THR A 19 21.71 -3.13 11.48
N ALA A 20 21.71 -1.84 11.17
CA ALA A 20 20.51 -1.07 10.89
C ALA A 20 19.77 -1.60 9.64
N GLY A 21 20.52 -1.90 8.56
CA GLY A 21 19.95 -2.47 7.33
C GLY A 21 19.34 -3.85 7.56
N LEU A 22 20.01 -4.74 8.30
CA LEU A 22 19.44 -6.03 8.71
C LEU A 22 18.15 -5.83 9.52
N THR A 23 18.15 -4.88 10.46
CA THR A 23 16.99 -4.59 11.30
C THR A 23 15.80 -4.11 10.45
N THR A 24 16.03 -3.18 9.52
CA THR A 24 15.01 -2.69 8.57
C THR A 24 14.49 -3.82 7.70
N PHE A 25 15.39 -4.62 7.10
CA PHE A 25 14.99 -5.73 6.22
C PHE A 25 14.07 -6.71 6.95
N PHE A 26 14.45 -7.17 8.14
CA PHE A 26 13.60 -8.11 8.89
C PHE A 26 12.27 -7.49 9.33
N ALA A 27 12.20 -6.17 9.54
CA ALA A 27 10.95 -5.50 9.88
C ALA A 27 9.98 -5.45 8.70
N MET A 28 10.48 -5.29 7.45
CA MET A 28 9.65 -5.07 6.27
C MET A 28 9.57 -6.26 5.29
N SER A 29 10.37 -7.31 5.49
CA SER A 29 10.45 -8.46 4.57
C SER A 29 9.15 -9.26 4.42
N TYR A 30 8.17 -9.05 5.30
CA TYR A 30 6.83 -9.62 5.17
C TYR A 30 6.15 -9.26 3.85
N ILE A 31 6.54 -8.14 3.22
CA ILE A 31 6.01 -7.69 1.93
C ILE A 31 6.25 -8.71 0.81
N LEU A 32 7.31 -9.50 0.92
CA LEU A 32 7.65 -10.58 -0.01
C LEU A 32 6.55 -11.65 -0.11
N PHE A 33 5.75 -11.80 0.92
CA PHE A 33 4.63 -12.74 0.97
C PHE A 33 3.28 -12.05 0.78
N VAL A 34 3.09 -10.90 1.43
CA VAL A 34 1.80 -10.22 1.44
C VAL A 34 1.47 -9.58 0.10
N ASN A 35 2.43 -8.95 -0.57
CA ASN A 35 2.17 -8.33 -1.88
C ASN A 35 1.81 -9.36 -2.96
N PRO A 36 2.57 -10.45 -3.18
CA PRO A 36 2.16 -11.51 -4.11
C PRO A 36 0.81 -12.12 -3.76
N ALA A 37 0.54 -12.41 -2.49
CA ALA A 37 -0.74 -12.96 -2.05
C ALA A 37 -1.93 -12.03 -2.35
N MET A 38 -1.71 -10.72 -2.31
CA MET A 38 -2.75 -9.72 -2.57
C MET A 38 -2.96 -9.52 -4.07
N LEU A 39 -1.92 -9.24 -4.84
CA LEU A 39 -2.02 -8.96 -6.26
C LEU A 39 -2.43 -10.21 -7.06
N ALA A 40 -2.05 -11.41 -6.63
CA ALA A 40 -2.45 -12.67 -7.28
C ALA A 40 -3.97 -12.87 -7.29
N GLN A 41 -4.72 -12.28 -6.36
CA GLN A 41 -6.18 -12.34 -6.38
C GLN A 41 -6.79 -11.70 -7.64
N THR A 42 -6.06 -10.79 -8.30
CA THR A 42 -6.47 -10.14 -9.55
C THR A 42 -6.23 -11.01 -10.80
N GLY A 43 -5.67 -12.21 -10.63
CA GLY A 43 -5.27 -13.10 -11.71
C GLY A 43 -3.82 -12.95 -12.17
N MET A 44 -3.02 -12.12 -11.49
CA MET A 44 -1.58 -12.04 -11.72
C MET A 44 -0.87 -13.30 -11.19
N PRO A 45 0.16 -13.82 -11.87
CA PRO A 45 0.91 -14.97 -11.37
C PRO A 45 1.73 -14.58 -10.11
N ALA A 46 1.44 -15.23 -8.98
CA ALA A 46 2.04 -14.91 -7.68
C ALA A 46 3.58 -14.92 -7.70
N GLN A 47 4.18 -15.87 -8.38
CA GLN A 47 5.63 -15.99 -8.52
C GLN A 47 6.25 -14.85 -9.33
N GLY A 48 5.53 -14.39 -10.38
CA GLY A 48 5.92 -13.21 -11.15
C GLY A 48 5.86 -11.94 -10.30
N VAL A 49 4.76 -11.77 -9.55
CA VAL A 49 4.58 -10.61 -8.62
C VAL A 49 5.65 -10.61 -7.52
N PHE A 50 6.05 -11.78 -7.00
CA PHE A 50 7.13 -11.88 -6.03
C PHE A 50 8.44 -11.28 -6.57
N LEU A 51 8.85 -11.66 -7.77
CA LEU A 51 10.04 -11.09 -8.40
C LEU A 51 9.86 -9.61 -8.75
N ALA A 52 8.68 -9.21 -9.23
CA ALA A 52 8.37 -7.80 -9.49
C ALA A 52 8.44 -6.95 -8.20
N THR A 53 7.98 -7.51 -7.07
CA THR A 53 8.11 -6.89 -5.74
C THR A 53 9.57 -6.64 -5.38
N ILE A 54 10.43 -7.64 -5.59
CA ILE A 54 11.87 -7.52 -5.33
C ILE A 54 12.50 -6.48 -6.26
N ILE A 55 12.19 -6.50 -7.55
CA ILE A 55 12.73 -5.54 -8.52
C ILE A 55 12.35 -4.11 -8.12
N GLY A 56 11.08 -3.87 -7.81
CA GLY A 56 10.61 -2.55 -7.37
C GLY A 56 11.28 -2.11 -6.06
N ALA A 57 11.33 -3.00 -5.06
CA ALA A 57 11.98 -2.73 -3.78
C ALA A 57 13.48 -2.44 -3.94
N VAL A 58 14.20 -3.24 -4.71
CA VAL A 58 15.63 -3.04 -4.98
C VAL A 58 15.86 -1.72 -5.72
N ALA A 59 15.09 -1.44 -6.78
CA ALA A 59 15.25 -0.23 -7.57
C ALA A 59 15.04 1.04 -6.74
N GLY A 60 13.91 1.13 -6.03
CA GLY A 60 13.60 2.27 -5.18
C GLY A 60 14.60 2.43 -4.02
N THR A 61 14.95 1.32 -3.36
CA THR A 61 15.90 1.35 -2.23
C THR A 61 17.33 1.69 -2.68
N LEU A 62 17.77 1.26 -3.87
CA LEU A 62 19.06 1.68 -4.44
C LEU A 62 19.09 3.18 -4.77
N MET A 63 17.96 3.73 -5.25
CA MET A 63 17.83 5.17 -5.44
C MET A 63 17.93 5.92 -4.11
N MET A 64 17.29 5.41 -3.05
CA MET A 64 17.46 5.94 -1.69
C MET A 64 18.91 5.86 -1.21
N ALA A 65 19.61 4.75 -1.51
CA ALA A 65 20.98 4.54 -1.10
C ALA A 65 21.95 5.50 -1.77
N PHE A 66 21.89 5.61 -3.11
CA PHE A 66 22.93 6.30 -3.88
C PHE A 66 22.58 7.73 -4.25
N TYR A 67 21.30 8.02 -4.51
CA TYR A 67 20.86 9.35 -4.92
C TYR A 67 20.46 10.22 -3.74
N ALA A 68 19.67 9.69 -2.80
CA ALA A 68 19.25 10.41 -1.61
C ALA A 68 20.29 10.35 -0.46
N ASN A 69 21.07 9.29 -0.38
CA ASN A 69 21.96 8.94 0.74
C ASN A 69 21.22 8.91 2.09
N LEU A 70 20.06 8.25 2.12
CA LEU A 70 19.19 8.17 3.29
C LEU A 70 18.99 6.72 3.73
N PRO A 71 18.79 6.46 5.05
CA PRO A 71 18.65 5.11 5.61
C PRO A 71 17.23 4.54 5.47
N TYR A 72 16.53 4.87 4.39
CA TYR A 72 15.18 4.41 4.13
C TYR A 72 15.13 3.32 3.08
N ALA A 73 14.32 2.31 3.34
CA ALA A 73 14.00 1.26 2.39
C ALA A 73 12.64 1.52 1.73
N GLN A 74 12.52 1.06 0.50
CA GLN A 74 11.31 1.16 -0.30
C GLN A 74 10.84 -0.21 -0.74
N ALA A 75 9.53 -0.38 -0.83
CA ALA A 75 8.88 -1.58 -1.38
C ALA A 75 7.43 -1.26 -1.75
N PRO A 76 6.70 -2.16 -2.45
CA PRO A 76 5.28 -1.94 -2.75
C PRO A 76 4.46 -1.65 -1.51
N GLY A 77 3.81 -0.48 -1.47
CA GLY A 77 3.08 0.02 -0.31
C GLY A 77 1.79 -0.76 -0.05
N MET A 78 1.58 -1.20 1.20
CA MET A 78 0.45 -2.06 1.55
C MET A 78 -0.91 -1.44 1.23
N GLY A 79 -1.09 -0.15 1.54
CA GLY A 79 -2.31 0.60 1.22
C GLY A 79 -2.57 0.68 -0.28
N LEU A 80 -1.52 0.92 -1.06
CA LEU A 80 -1.57 1.03 -2.51
C LEU A 80 -1.77 -0.33 -3.19
N ASN A 81 -1.21 -1.42 -2.63
CA ASN A 81 -1.49 -2.79 -3.05
C ASN A 81 -2.98 -3.14 -2.88
N ALA A 82 -3.54 -2.76 -1.74
CA ALA A 82 -4.94 -2.97 -1.45
C ALA A 82 -5.84 -2.10 -2.34
N PHE A 83 -5.47 -0.85 -2.57
CA PHE A 83 -6.17 0.02 -3.51
C PHE A 83 -6.14 -0.53 -4.94
N PHE A 84 -4.97 -0.98 -5.40
CA PHE A 84 -4.81 -1.67 -6.69
C PHE A 84 -5.78 -2.84 -6.83
N THR A 85 -5.74 -3.77 -5.86
CA THR A 85 -6.46 -5.03 -5.94
C THR A 85 -7.97 -4.85 -5.73
N TYR A 86 -8.35 -4.22 -4.62
CA TYR A 86 -9.74 -4.23 -4.18
C TYR A 86 -10.55 -3.07 -4.74
N THR A 87 -9.94 -1.90 -4.89
CA THR A 87 -10.66 -0.75 -5.45
C THR A 87 -10.56 -0.74 -6.97
N VAL A 88 -9.36 -0.70 -7.53
CA VAL A 88 -9.19 -0.49 -8.98
C VAL A 88 -9.65 -1.73 -9.76
N VAL A 89 -9.17 -2.93 -9.38
CA VAL A 89 -9.51 -4.14 -10.15
C VAL A 89 -10.90 -4.66 -9.78
N PHE A 90 -11.21 -4.86 -8.49
CA PHE A 90 -12.46 -5.53 -8.13
C PHE A 90 -13.67 -4.60 -8.07
N SER A 91 -13.52 -3.39 -7.54
CA SER A 91 -14.66 -2.47 -7.38
C SER A 91 -14.92 -1.65 -8.64
N LEU A 92 -13.89 -1.09 -9.28
CA LEU A 92 -14.02 -0.29 -10.49
C LEU A 92 -14.01 -1.12 -11.78
N GLY A 93 -13.69 -2.42 -11.71
CA GLY A 93 -13.76 -3.36 -12.83
C GLY A 93 -12.67 -3.19 -13.89
N TYR A 94 -11.53 -2.57 -13.55
CA TYR A 94 -10.37 -2.50 -14.43
C TYR A 94 -9.59 -3.81 -14.42
N THR A 95 -8.94 -4.15 -15.51
CA THR A 95 -8.00 -5.25 -15.54
C THR A 95 -6.73 -4.91 -14.75
N TRP A 96 -6.00 -5.92 -14.28
CA TRP A 96 -4.73 -5.68 -13.59
C TRP A 96 -3.69 -4.98 -14.49
N GLN A 97 -3.74 -5.17 -15.82
CA GLN A 97 -2.88 -4.47 -16.78
C GLN A 97 -3.19 -2.97 -16.83
N GLU A 98 -4.48 -2.61 -16.85
CA GLU A 98 -4.92 -1.21 -16.77
C GLU A 98 -4.53 -0.59 -15.43
N ALA A 99 -4.66 -1.35 -14.33
CA ALA A 99 -4.24 -0.90 -13.01
C ALA A 99 -2.71 -0.65 -12.92
N LEU A 100 -1.88 -1.52 -13.51
CA LEU A 100 -0.44 -1.29 -13.64
C LEU A 100 -0.12 -0.05 -14.49
N ALA A 101 -0.89 0.19 -15.54
CA ALA A 101 -0.74 1.39 -16.37
C ALA A 101 -1.09 2.67 -15.56
N MET A 102 -2.11 2.63 -14.71
CA MET A 102 -2.45 3.74 -13.81
C MET A 102 -1.32 4.00 -12.80
N VAL A 103 -0.72 2.95 -12.24
CA VAL A 103 0.45 3.06 -11.34
C VAL A 103 1.64 3.67 -12.06
N PHE A 104 1.93 3.23 -13.29
CA PHE A 104 3.00 3.81 -14.10
C PHE A 104 2.75 5.30 -14.38
N LEU A 105 1.54 5.65 -14.80
CA LEU A 105 1.17 7.05 -15.02
C LEU A 105 1.21 7.87 -13.73
N CYS A 106 0.80 7.30 -12.60
CA CYS A 106 0.96 7.92 -11.29
C CYS A 106 2.43 8.27 -11.02
N GLY A 107 3.36 7.33 -11.21
CA GLY A 107 4.80 7.57 -11.05
C GLY A 107 5.31 8.68 -11.95
N VAL A 108 4.97 8.65 -13.24
CA VAL A 108 5.41 9.65 -14.23
C VAL A 108 4.81 11.04 -13.96
N ILE A 109 3.51 11.13 -13.71
CA ILE A 109 2.82 12.39 -13.41
C ILE A 109 3.36 12.99 -12.10
N SER A 110 3.51 12.17 -11.07
CA SER A 110 4.06 12.62 -9.79
C SER A 110 5.53 13.06 -9.91
N LEU A 111 6.31 12.43 -10.81
CA LEU A 111 7.68 12.87 -11.13
C LEU A 111 7.66 14.26 -11.77
N ILE A 112 6.81 14.50 -12.75
CA ILE A 112 6.63 15.81 -13.41
C ILE A 112 6.19 16.86 -12.39
N ILE A 113 5.22 16.53 -11.53
CA ILE A 113 4.72 17.42 -10.48
C ILE A 113 5.83 17.73 -9.47
N THR A 114 6.70 16.78 -9.16
CA THR A 114 7.80 16.94 -8.20
C THR A 114 8.90 17.87 -8.73
N VAL A 115 9.19 17.86 -10.04
CA VAL A 115 10.10 18.82 -10.69
C VAL A 115 9.54 20.24 -10.63
N THR A 116 8.22 20.40 -10.56
CA THR A 116 7.55 21.68 -10.51
C THR A 116 7.23 22.09 -9.06
N LYS A 117 6.98 23.38 -8.83
CA LYS A 117 6.52 23.89 -7.53
C LYS A 117 5.08 23.45 -7.18
N VAL A 118 4.37 22.83 -8.12
CA VAL A 118 2.97 22.41 -7.99
C VAL A 118 2.81 21.39 -6.84
N ARG A 119 3.79 20.50 -6.65
CA ARG A 119 3.75 19.53 -5.57
C ARG A 119 3.71 20.19 -4.18
N LYS A 120 4.58 21.17 -3.93
CA LYS A 120 4.60 21.91 -2.66
C LYS A 120 3.24 22.58 -2.42
N MET A 121 2.67 23.17 -3.47
CA MET A 121 1.35 23.80 -3.43
C MET A 121 0.24 22.78 -3.09
N ILE A 122 0.26 21.57 -3.67
CA ILE A 122 -0.72 20.51 -3.35
C ILE A 122 -0.59 20.08 -1.88
N ILE A 123 0.63 19.83 -1.42
CA ILE A 123 0.88 19.39 -0.03
C ILE A 123 0.44 20.45 0.97
N GLU A 124 0.75 21.73 0.73
CA GLU A 124 0.39 22.84 1.60
C GLU A 124 -1.12 23.15 1.57
N SER A 125 -1.81 22.83 0.47
CA SER A 125 -3.24 23.10 0.33
C SER A 125 -4.15 22.15 1.13
N ILE A 126 -3.65 20.95 1.49
CA ILE A 126 -4.45 19.96 2.22
C ILE A 126 -4.19 20.09 3.72
N PRO A 127 -5.24 20.23 4.56
CA PRO A 127 -5.11 20.34 6.01
C PRO A 127 -4.42 19.13 6.64
N THR A 128 -3.65 19.37 7.70
CA THR A 128 -2.89 18.31 8.40
C THR A 128 -3.81 17.21 8.92
N ALA A 129 -4.99 17.58 9.46
CA ALA A 129 -5.98 16.62 9.91
C ALA A 129 -6.43 15.66 8.80
N LEU A 130 -6.67 16.16 7.56
CA LEU A 130 -7.02 15.32 6.42
C LEU A 130 -5.86 14.42 5.96
N LYS A 131 -4.63 14.92 5.95
CA LYS A 131 -3.44 14.10 5.63
C LYS A 131 -3.33 12.91 6.58
N SER A 132 -3.47 13.16 7.86
CA SER A 132 -3.43 12.14 8.90
C SER A 132 -4.61 11.18 8.82
N ALA A 133 -5.79 11.69 8.51
CA ALA A 133 -6.99 10.89 8.31
C ALA A 133 -6.89 9.98 7.07
N ILE A 134 -6.24 10.41 5.98
CA ILE A 134 -5.98 9.57 4.80
C ILE A 134 -5.11 8.38 5.20
N SER A 135 -3.97 8.61 5.86
CA SER A 135 -3.08 7.53 6.28
C SER A 135 -3.77 6.56 7.25
N ALA A 136 -4.51 7.07 8.21
CA ALA A 136 -5.28 6.23 9.14
C ALA A 136 -6.42 5.48 8.46
N GLY A 137 -7.08 6.09 7.48
CA GLY A 137 -8.16 5.48 6.70
C GLY A 137 -7.68 4.29 5.87
N ILE A 138 -6.48 4.39 5.29
CA ILE A 138 -5.81 3.26 4.66
C ILE A 138 -5.62 2.15 5.69
N GLY A 139 -5.25 2.48 6.94
CA GLY A 139 -5.14 1.52 8.03
C GLY A 139 -6.47 0.82 8.35
N VAL A 140 -7.59 1.57 8.44
CA VAL A 140 -8.94 1.01 8.63
C VAL A 140 -9.29 0.06 7.48
N PHE A 141 -9.03 0.48 6.25
CA PHE A 141 -9.28 -0.32 5.06
C PHE A 141 -8.46 -1.62 5.05
N LEU A 142 -7.16 -1.55 5.37
CA LEU A 142 -6.29 -2.72 5.47
C LEU A 142 -6.74 -3.69 6.55
N ALA A 143 -7.12 -3.19 7.73
CA ALA A 143 -7.64 -4.02 8.81
C ALA A 143 -8.92 -4.75 8.39
N TYR A 144 -9.85 -4.05 7.75
CA TYR A 144 -11.07 -4.65 7.21
C TYR A 144 -10.78 -5.74 6.16
N VAL A 145 -9.88 -5.46 5.21
CA VAL A 145 -9.41 -6.44 4.22
C VAL A 145 -8.76 -7.64 4.89
N GLY A 146 -7.92 -7.42 5.91
CA GLY A 146 -7.28 -8.47 6.68
C GLY A 146 -8.31 -9.37 7.39
N ILE A 147 -9.29 -8.78 8.07
CA ILE A 147 -10.39 -9.51 8.74
C ILE A 147 -11.18 -10.36 7.73
N LYS A 148 -11.49 -9.80 6.55
CA LYS A 148 -12.18 -10.50 5.47
C LYS A 148 -11.34 -11.66 4.92
N ASN A 149 -10.06 -11.41 4.60
CA ASN A 149 -9.16 -12.42 4.01
C ASN A 149 -8.79 -13.53 5.00
N ALA A 150 -8.77 -13.24 6.30
CA ALA A 150 -8.65 -14.26 7.36
C ALA A 150 -9.88 -15.15 7.47
N GLY A 151 -10.96 -14.82 6.75
CA GLY A 151 -12.21 -15.57 6.78
C GLY A 151 -13.02 -15.37 8.05
N PHE A 152 -12.80 -14.26 8.81
CA PHE A 152 -13.51 -13.98 10.07
C PHE A 152 -14.91 -13.43 9.84
N LEU A 153 -15.20 -12.92 8.64
CA LEU A 153 -16.51 -12.36 8.29
C LEU A 153 -17.31 -13.29 7.39
N LYS A 154 -18.60 -13.32 7.62
CA LYS A 154 -19.63 -13.81 6.70
C LYS A 154 -20.60 -12.66 6.39
N PHE A 155 -21.19 -12.69 5.22
CA PHE A 155 -22.24 -11.74 4.83
C PHE A 155 -23.56 -12.48 4.74
N SER A 156 -24.55 -12.03 5.51
CA SER A 156 -25.90 -12.57 5.48
C SER A 156 -26.77 -11.66 4.63
N ILE A 157 -27.51 -12.25 3.71
CA ILE A 157 -28.39 -11.54 2.77
C ILE A 157 -29.81 -12.04 3.01
N ASN A 158 -30.78 -11.14 3.13
CA ASN A 158 -32.18 -11.52 3.23
C ASN A 158 -32.66 -12.11 1.88
N PRO A 159 -33.49 -13.17 1.89
CA PRO A 159 -34.12 -13.66 0.67
C PRO A 159 -34.82 -12.53 -0.09
N HIS A 160 -34.76 -12.58 -1.42
CA HIS A 160 -35.39 -11.61 -2.35
C HIS A 160 -34.79 -10.19 -2.36
N THR A 161 -33.66 -9.94 -1.68
CA THR A 161 -32.98 -8.63 -1.66
C THR A 161 -31.68 -8.62 -2.47
N TYR A 162 -31.46 -9.61 -3.31
CA TYR A 162 -30.28 -9.70 -4.18
C TYR A 162 -30.68 -9.99 -5.63
N THR A 163 -29.84 -9.55 -6.54
CA THR A 163 -29.93 -9.89 -7.96
C THR A 163 -28.74 -10.71 -8.38
N VAL A 164 -28.97 -11.70 -9.24
CA VAL A 164 -27.89 -12.51 -9.84
C VAL A 164 -27.79 -12.08 -11.29
N ALA A 165 -26.64 -11.51 -11.65
CA ALA A 165 -26.30 -11.21 -13.04
C ALA A 165 -25.54 -12.40 -13.65
N GLY A 166 -25.99 -12.88 -14.80
CA GLY A 166 -25.45 -14.02 -15.51
C GLY A 166 -26.50 -15.07 -15.78
N LYS A 167 -26.53 -15.61 -17.00
CA LYS A 167 -27.46 -16.70 -17.43
C LYS A 167 -26.69 -17.79 -18.20
N GLY A 168 -27.09 -19.03 -18.00
CA GLY A 168 -26.56 -20.18 -18.76
C GLY A 168 -25.06 -20.39 -18.58
N ALA A 169 -24.29 -20.44 -19.67
CA ALA A 169 -22.83 -20.67 -19.65
C ALA A 169 -22.04 -19.57 -18.95
N ASP A 170 -22.63 -18.38 -18.78
CA ASP A 170 -21.99 -17.24 -18.07
C ASP A 170 -22.17 -17.31 -16.56
N MET A 171 -22.80 -18.33 -16.02
CA MET A 171 -22.95 -18.54 -14.57
C MET A 171 -21.60 -18.60 -13.82
N ALA A 172 -20.53 -19.02 -14.49
CA ALA A 172 -19.18 -18.99 -13.91
C ALA A 172 -18.64 -17.55 -13.69
N LYS A 173 -19.24 -16.56 -14.35
CA LYS A 173 -18.96 -15.12 -14.20
C LYS A 173 -20.11 -14.37 -13.51
N ALA A 174 -21.10 -15.11 -12.97
CA ALA A 174 -22.23 -14.50 -12.32
C ALA A 174 -21.80 -13.69 -11.09
N SER A 175 -22.28 -12.47 -10.99
CA SER A 175 -22.15 -11.64 -9.79
C SER A 175 -23.47 -11.59 -9.04
N ILE A 176 -23.40 -11.64 -7.72
CA ILE A 176 -24.54 -11.41 -6.84
C ILE A 176 -24.44 -9.99 -6.32
N THR A 177 -25.39 -9.15 -6.71
CA THR A 177 -25.49 -7.80 -6.16
C THR A 177 -26.57 -7.81 -5.10
N ALA A 178 -26.17 -7.60 -3.85
CA ALA A 178 -27.05 -7.47 -2.70
C ALA A 178 -27.43 -6.00 -2.48
N SER A 179 -28.63 -5.77 -1.99
CA SER A 179 -29.03 -4.45 -1.49
C SER A 179 -28.31 -4.14 -0.17
N SER A 180 -28.58 -2.96 0.39
CA SER A 180 -28.12 -2.54 1.73
C SER A 180 -28.54 -3.48 2.88
N SER A 181 -29.33 -4.53 2.60
CA SER A 181 -29.72 -5.56 3.57
C SER A 181 -28.63 -6.60 3.84
N ALA A 182 -27.53 -6.61 3.07
CA ALA A 182 -26.38 -7.48 3.34
C ALA A 182 -25.68 -6.99 4.62
N THR A 183 -25.68 -7.82 5.66
CA THR A 183 -25.05 -7.50 6.94
C THR A 183 -23.81 -8.35 7.18
N PRO A 184 -22.67 -7.73 7.55
CA PRO A 184 -21.51 -8.49 8.00
C PRO A 184 -21.76 -9.10 9.38
N GLY A 185 -21.27 -10.32 9.58
CA GLY A 185 -21.32 -11.01 10.86
C GLY A 185 -20.06 -11.87 11.05
N LEU A 186 -19.83 -12.34 12.27
CA LEU A 186 -18.73 -13.26 12.52
C LEU A 186 -19.09 -14.67 12.04
N VAL A 187 -18.08 -15.38 11.54
CA VAL A 187 -18.22 -16.80 11.20
C VAL A 187 -18.22 -17.67 12.46
N ALA A 188 -18.70 -18.90 12.34
CA ALA A 188 -18.42 -19.92 13.37
C ALA A 188 -16.95 -20.34 13.22
N PHE A 189 -16.18 -20.26 14.32
CA PHE A 189 -14.75 -20.60 14.32
C PHE A 189 -14.53 -22.13 14.37
N ASN A 190 -15.09 -22.85 13.42
CA ASN A 190 -15.01 -24.32 13.30
C ASN A 190 -14.21 -24.77 12.06
N ASN A 191 -13.80 -23.84 11.20
CA ASN A 191 -12.99 -24.12 10.01
C ASN A 191 -11.50 -24.06 10.39
N PRO A 192 -10.67 -25.09 10.08
CA PRO A 192 -9.24 -25.09 10.36
C PRO A 192 -8.50 -23.84 9.85
N THR A 193 -8.82 -23.34 8.65
CA THR A 193 -8.21 -22.14 8.09
C THR A 193 -8.48 -20.90 8.94
N VAL A 194 -9.71 -20.73 9.44
CA VAL A 194 -10.11 -19.62 10.31
C VAL A 194 -9.41 -19.71 11.68
N ILE A 195 -9.32 -20.92 12.24
CA ILE A 195 -8.62 -21.17 13.51
C ILE A 195 -7.13 -20.85 13.37
N VAL A 196 -6.48 -21.30 12.29
CA VAL A 196 -5.07 -20.97 12.00
C VAL A 196 -4.89 -19.46 11.86
N GLY A 197 -5.80 -18.78 11.17
CA GLY A 197 -5.77 -17.31 11.07
C GLY A 197 -5.87 -16.60 12.42
N LEU A 198 -6.74 -17.10 13.32
CA LEU A 198 -6.87 -16.56 14.67
C LEU A 198 -5.60 -16.78 15.52
N ILE A 199 -5.03 -17.98 15.44
CA ILE A 199 -3.74 -18.30 16.09
C ILE A 199 -2.64 -17.41 15.52
N GLY A 200 -2.59 -17.23 14.19
CA GLY A 200 -1.64 -16.33 13.54
C GLY A 200 -1.75 -14.89 13.99
N LEU A 201 -2.98 -14.39 14.19
CA LEU A 201 -3.21 -13.06 14.75
C LEU A 201 -2.68 -12.96 16.20
N ALA A 202 -2.94 -13.95 17.04
CA ALA A 202 -2.44 -13.97 18.41
C ALA A 202 -0.90 -13.99 18.47
N ILE A 203 -0.25 -14.77 17.58
CA ILE A 203 1.21 -14.83 17.46
C ILE A 203 1.76 -13.49 16.99
N ALA A 204 1.13 -12.86 16.00
CA ALA A 204 1.54 -11.55 15.50
C ALA A 204 1.46 -10.49 16.61
N ILE A 205 0.34 -10.44 17.34
CA ILE A 205 0.16 -9.54 18.50
C ILE A 205 1.28 -9.78 19.52
N PHE A 206 1.54 -11.04 19.87
CA PHE A 206 2.57 -11.39 20.87
C PHE A 206 3.95 -10.88 20.45
N PHE A 207 4.40 -11.13 19.22
CA PHE A 207 5.71 -10.70 18.75
C PHE A 207 5.85 -9.18 18.68
N ILE A 208 4.80 -8.49 18.25
CA ILE A 208 4.81 -7.03 18.10
C ILE A 208 4.77 -6.34 19.47
N VAL A 209 3.89 -6.78 20.39
CA VAL A 209 3.81 -6.22 21.75
C VAL A 209 5.11 -6.46 22.53
N LYS A 210 5.78 -7.59 22.30
CA LYS A 210 7.11 -7.89 22.89
C LYS A 210 8.25 -7.11 22.23
N GLY A 211 8.00 -6.37 21.14
CA GLY A 211 9.02 -5.63 20.43
C GLY A 211 10.08 -6.51 19.75
N ILE A 212 9.70 -7.74 19.37
CA ILE A 212 10.64 -8.68 18.73
C ILE A 212 10.97 -8.16 17.32
N ARG A 213 12.26 -7.94 17.05
CA ARG A 213 12.73 -7.51 15.74
C ARG A 213 12.37 -8.56 14.69
N GLY A 214 11.72 -8.14 13.59
CA GLY A 214 11.22 -9.06 12.57
C GLY A 214 10.02 -9.89 13.00
N GLY A 215 9.32 -9.53 14.09
CA GLY A 215 8.18 -10.26 14.63
C GLY A 215 7.06 -10.49 13.63
N VAL A 216 6.87 -9.57 12.68
CA VAL A 216 5.89 -9.70 11.59
C VAL A 216 6.26 -10.87 10.68
N LEU A 217 7.51 -10.93 10.20
CA LEU A 217 7.97 -12.05 9.38
C LEU A 217 7.92 -13.38 10.15
N LEU A 218 8.40 -13.37 11.42
CA LEU A 218 8.37 -14.56 12.26
C LEU A 218 6.95 -15.07 12.47
N SER A 219 5.97 -14.18 12.63
CA SER A 219 4.56 -14.60 12.80
C SER A 219 4.04 -15.28 11.53
N ILE A 220 4.37 -14.80 10.34
CA ILE A 220 4.01 -15.47 9.09
C ILE A 220 4.62 -16.88 9.05
N LEU A 221 5.92 -17.00 9.32
CA LEU A 221 6.62 -18.29 9.25
C LEU A 221 6.07 -19.29 10.27
N VAL A 222 5.89 -18.89 11.53
CA VAL A 222 5.32 -19.75 12.57
C VAL A 222 3.88 -20.14 12.24
N THR A 223 3.06 -19.20 11.77
CA THR A 223 1.68 -19.49 11.37
C THR A 223 1.63 -20.42 10.18
N THR A 224 2.55 -20.28 9.21
CA THR A 224 2.66 -21.21 8.06
C THR A 224 3.02 -22.62 8.51
N ILE A 225 3.94 -22.77 9.45
CA ILE A 225 4.28 -24.07 10.04
C ILE A 225 3.04 -24.69 10.70
N ILE A 226 2.30 -23.91 11.50
CA ILE A 226 1.04 -24.38 12.12
C ILE A 226 0.02 -24.76 11.05
N ALA A 227 -0.10 -24.00 9.95
CA ALA A 227 -1.01 -24.29 8.85
C ALA A 227 -0.69 -25.62 8.16
N ILE A 228 0.59 -25.97 8.02
CA ILE A 228 1.03 -27.28 7.51
C ILE A 228 0.58 -28.41 8.44
N PHE A 229 0.87 -28.30 9.74
CA PHE A 229 0.45 -29.31 10.73
C PHE A 229 -1.06 -29.42 10.88
N ALA A 230 -1.80 -28.34 10.69
CA ALA A 230 -3.26 -28.30 10.72
C ALA A 230 -3.91 -28.83 9.42
N GLY A 231 -3.13 -29.23 8.41
CA GLY A 231 -3.64 -29.70 7.12
C GLY A 231 -4.28 -28.60 6.25
N VAL A 232 -4.06 -27.33 6.60
CA VAL A 232 -4.52 -26.17 5.79
C VAL A 232 -3.62 -25.98 4.56
N VAL A 233 -2.35 -26.34 4.67
CA VAL A 233 -1.38 -26.38 3.58
C VAL A 233 -0.97 -27.81 3.34
N ASP A 234 -1.28 -28.33 2.15
CA ASP A 234 -0.83 -29.65 1.71
C ASP A 234 0.46 -29.49 0.89
N LEU A 235 1.58 -29.88 1.48
CA LEU A 235 2.90 -29.85 0.80
C LEU A 235 2.97 -30.79 -0.39
N GLY A 236 2.15 -31.85 -0.42
CA GLY A 236 2.09 -32.81 -1.52
C GLY A 236 1.40 -32.26 -2.78
N SER A 237 0.53 -31.27 -2.61
CA SER A 237 -0.17 -30.58 -3.70
C SER A 237 0.63 -29.45 -4.34
N ILE A 238 1.78 -29.06 -3.75
CA ILE A 238 2.60 -27.97 -4.26
C ILE A 238 3.42 -28.46 -5.47
N ASP A 239 3.22 -27.79 -6.60
CA ASP A 239 4.09 -27.99 -7.77
C ASP A 239 5.43 -27.25 -7.55
N TRP A 240 6.41 -27.96 -7.03
CA TRP A 240 7.76 -27.45 -6.77
C TRP A 240 8.51 -27.01 -8.04
N HIS A 241 8.14 -27.57 -9.22
CA HIS A 241 8.69 -27.12 -10.49
C HIS A 241 8.13 -25.75 -10.87
N ALA A 242 6.83 -25.54 -10.68
CA ALA A 242 6.19 -24.24 -10.88
C ALA A 242 6.66 -23.20 -9.86
N ALA A 243 7.06 -23.60 -8.65
CA ALA A 243 7.59 -22.73 -7.61
C ALA A 243 9.10 -22.41 -7.78
N SER A 244 9.78 -22.98 -8.77
CA SER A 244 11.22 -22.75 -8.99
C SER A 244 11.52 -21.32 -9.45
N LEU A 245 12.75 -20.84 -9.20
CA LEU A 245 13.20 -19.52 -9.66
C LEU A 245 13.09 -19.37 -11.18
N THR A 246 13.34 -20.42 -11.94
CA THR A 246 13.21 -20.43 -13.41
C THR A 246 11.76 -20.20 -13.82
N SER A 247 10.80 -20.83 -13.14
CA SER A 247 9.38 -20.61 -13.37
C SER A 247 8.95 -19.21 -12.97
N SER A 248 9.47 -18.70 -11.85
CA SER A 248 9.20 -17.33 -11.40
C SER A 248 9.67 -16.28 -12.41
N ILE A 249 10.83 -16.49 -13.05
CA ILE A 249 11.33 -15.63 -14.14
C ILE A 249 10.39 -15.71 -15.36
N LYS A 250 9.90 -16.90 -15.68
CA LYS A 250 8.94 -17.09 -16.77
C LYS A 250 7.60 -16.38 -16.48
N ASP A 251 7.13 -16.45 -15.24
CA ASP A 251 5.93 -15.76 -14.79
C ASP A 251 6.13 -14.24 -14.73
N LEU A 252 7.31 -13.76 -14.33
CA LEU A 252 7.68 -12.37 -14.43
C LEU A 252 7.59 -11.89 -15.90
N GLY A 253 8.05 -12.69 -16.87
CA GLY A 253 7.92 -12.35 -18.29
C GLY A 253 6.49 -12.15 -18.79
N LYS A 254 5.49 -12.72 -18.10
CA LYS A 254 4.06 -12.51 -18.43
C LYS A 254 3.52 -11.15 -17.98
N ILE A 255 4.11 -10.58 -16.93
CA ILE A 255 3.64 -9.33 -16.30
C ILE A 255 4.58 -8.15 -16.57
N PHE A 256 5.85 -8.42 -16.87
CA PHE A 256 6.85 -7.40 -17.16
C PHE A 256 6.45 -6.60 -18.40
N GLY A 257 6.42 -5.28 -18.29
CA GLY A 257 6.01 -4.38 -19.35
C GLY A 257 4.51 -4.38 -19.67
N ALA A 258 3.70 -5.16 -18.96
CA ALA A 258 2.25 -5.22 -19.17
C ALA A 258 1.56 -3.86 -18.99
N ALA A 259 2.08 -3.01 -18.12
CA ALA A 259 1.63 -1.62 -17.94
C ALA A 259 1.64 -0.83 -19.25
N LEU A 260 2.69 -0.99 -20.05
CA LEU A 260 2.93 -0.25 -21.30
C LEU A 260 2.32 -0.94 -22.53
N GLY A 261 1.83 -2.17 -22.36
CA GLY A 261 1.28 -3.00 -23.43
C GLY A 261 -0.10 -2.54 -23.92
N SER A 262 -0.58 -3.20 -24.98
CA SER A 262 -1.90 -2.93 -25.58
C SER A 262 -3.06 -3.15 -24.59
N LYS A 263 -2.92 -4.09 -23.64
CA LYS A 263 -3.90 -4.37 -22.57
C LYS A 263 -3.77 -3.46 -21.35
N GLY A 264 -2.66 -2.73 -21.20
CA GLY A 264 -2.44 -1.70 -20.20
C GLY A 264 -2.79 -0.32 -20.74
N LEU A 265 -1.78 0.51 -21.05
CA LEU A 265 -1.98 1.85 -21.62
C LEU A 265 -2.88 1.86 -22.86
N GLY A 266 -2.82 0.83 -23.71
CA GLY A 266 -3.62 0.77 -24.92
C GLY A 266 -5.13 0.71 -24.67
N LEU A 267 -5.59 -0.05 -23.67
CA LEU A 267 -7.02 -0.12 -23.32
C LEU A 267 -7.45 0.98 -22.35
N LEU A 268 -6.54 1.52 -21.57
CA LEU A 268 -6.86 2.47 -20.49
C LEU A 268 -7.60 3.73 -21.00
N PHE A 269 -7.29 4.16 -22.21
CA PHE A 269 -7.88 5.35 -22.84
C PHE A 269 -8.81 5.01 -24.01
N ALA A 270 -9.10 3.73 -24.25
CA ALA A 270 -9.93 3.31 -25.38
C ALA A 270 -11.41 3.66 -25.21
N ASP A 271 -11.89 3.71 -23.96
CA ASP A 271 -13.29 4.03 -23.64
C ASP A 271 -13.38 5.38 -22.91
N VAL A 272 -13.93 6.37 -23.60
CA VAL A 272 -14.08 7.74 -23.10
C VAL A 272 -14.98 7.80 -21.86
N SER A 273 -15.98 6.89 -21.74
CA SER A 273 -16.90 6.86 -20.60
C SER A 273 -16.19 6.49 -19.29
N ARG A 274 -15.07 5.75 -19.36
CA ARG A 274 -14.27 5.31 -18.21
C ARG A 274 -13.20 6.32 -17.79
N LEU A 275 -12.90 7.34 -18.61
CA LEU A 275 -11.82 8.31 -18.34
C LEU A 275 -11.94 9.02 -16.99
N PRO A 276 -13.13 9.47 -16.53
CA PRO A 276 -13.26 10.07 -15.20
C PRO A 276 -12.75 9.13 -14.09
N GLY A 277 -13.11 7.84 -14.14
CA GLY A 277 -12.64 6.82 -13.21
C GLY A 277 -11.13 6.60 -13.29
N VAL A 278 -10.55 6.60 -14.49
CA VAL A 278 -9.09 6.49 -14.71
C VAL A 278 -8.34 7.64 -14.06
N PHE A 279 -8.77 8.89 -14.32
CA PHE A 279 -8.14 10.07 -13.72
C PHE A 279 -8.26 10.08 -12.21
N MET A 280 -9.42 9.68 -11.67
CA MET A 280 -9.64 9.60 -10.23
C MET A 280 -8.79 8.52 -9.56
N ALA A 281 -8.63 7.37 -10.20
CA ALA A 281 -7.75 6.31 -9.69
C ALA A 281 -6.28 6.75 -9.69
N ILE A 282 -5.80 7.38 -10.77
CA ILE A 282 -4.43 7.92 -10.84
C ILE A 282 -4.22 9.00 -9.77
N LEU A 283 -5.19 9.90 -9.59
CA LEU A 283 -5.14 10.93 -8.54
C LEU A 283 -5.08 10.31 -7.14
N ALA A 284 -5.92 9.31 -6.87
CA ALA A 284 -5.94 8.62 -5.58
C ALA A 284 -4.63 7.88 -5.32
N PHE A 285 -4.04 7.18 -6.32
CA PHE A 285 -2.70 6.62 -6.22
C PHE A 285 -1.68 7.70 -5.87
N SER A 286 -1.68 8.83 -6.59
CA SER A 286 -0.69 9.90 -6.41
C SER A 286 -0.79 10.56 -5.03
N LEU A 287 -2.00 10.88 -4.56
CA LEU A 287 -2.19 11.50 -3.25
C LEU A 287 -1.80 10.53 -2.14
N THR A 288 -2.23 9.27 -2.23
CA THR A 288 -1.90 8.24 -1.24
C THR A 288 -0.40 8.02 -1.15
N ASP A 289 0.28 7.88 -2.30
CA ASP A 289 1.73 7.68 -2.40
C ASP A 289 2.52 8.84 -1.78
N ILE A 290 2.16 10.06 -2.17
CA ILE A 290 2.79 11.29 -1.64
C ILE A 290 2.63 11.39 -0.12
N PHE A 291 1.42 11.14 0.42
CA PHE A 291 1.19 11.30 1.85
C PHE A 291 1.80 10.19 2.68
N ASP A 292 1.82 8.96 2.17
CA ASP A 292 2.46 7.82 2.83
C ASP A 292 3.98 8.04 2.93
N THR A 293 4.61 8.40 1.82
CA THR A 293 6.06 8.67 1.76
C THR A 293 6.45 9.88 2.59
N ILE A 294 5.75 11.03 2.47
CA ILE A 294 6.06 12.23 3.26
C ILE A 294 5.81 12.00 4.74
N GLY A 295 4.69 11.36 5.09
CA GLY A 295 4.37 11.02 6.47
C GLY A 295 5.45 10.15 7.12
N THR A 296 5.95 9.17 6.39
CA THR A 296 7.06 8.31 6.83
C THR A 296 8.35 9.07 6.99
N LEU A 297 8.76 9.86 5.99
CA LEU A 297 10.02 10.59 6.00
C LEU A 297 10.07 11.64 7.12
N ILE A 298 9.02 12.44 7.25
CA ILE A 298 8.93 13.47 8.29
C ILE A 298 8.76 12.83 9.67
N GLY A 299 7.82 11.91 9.82
CA GLY A 299 7.51 11.29 11.11
C GLY A 299 8.67 10.54 11.76
N THR A 300 9.58 10.01 10.95
CA THR A 300 10.76 9.26 11.42
C THR A 300 12.06 10.04 11.32
N GLY A 301 12.20 10.92 10.32
CA GLY A 301 13.46 11.64 10.02
C GLY A 301 13.68 12.88 10.88
N GLU A 302 12.61 13.62 11.22
CA GLU A 302 12.74 14.83 12.09
C GLU A 302 13.26 14.50 13.49
N LYS A 303 12.78 13.40 14.07
CA LYS A 303 13.19 12.97 15.43
C LYS A 303 14.69 12.73 15.58
N VAL A 304 15.38 12.43 14.48
CA VAL A 304 16.80 12.07 14.45
C VAL A 304 17.65 13.05 13.61
N GLY A 305 17.05 14.16 13.15
CA GLY A 305 17.74 15.22 12.40
C GLY A 305 18.25 14.80 11.01
N ILE A 306 17.59 13.84 10.37
CA ILE A 306 17.95 13.40 9.00
C ILE A 306 17.19 14.19 7.94
N ILE A 307 15.96 14.61 8.26
CA ILE A 307 15.06 15.37 7.38
C ILE A 307 14.35 16.41 8.23
N ALA A 308 14.20 17.64 7.71
CA ALA A 308 13.33 18.64 8.29
C ALA A 308 12.21 19.03 7.33
N SER A 309 11.01 19.26 7.88
CA SER A 309 9.84 19.72 7.12
C SER A 309 9.93 21.22 6.75
N THR A 310 10.61 22.01 7.58
CA THR A 310 10.80 23.45 7.42
C THR A 310 12.20 23.82 7.87
N GLY A 311 13.00 24.43 7.02
CA GLY A 311 14.34 24.91 7.38
C GLY A 311 15.32 24.89 6.22
N ASP A 312 16.58 24.94 6.52
CA ASP A 312 17.69 25.21 5.63
C ASP A 312 17.77 24.33 4.38
N ASN A 313 18.28 24.90 3.30
CA ASN A 313 18.31 24.39 1.93
C ASN A 313 18.85 22.96 1.72
N ASN A 314 19.55 22.35 2.68
CA ASN A 314 20.10 21.00 2.54
C ASN A 314 19.12 19.88 2.95
N GLU A 315 18.31 20.11 3.98
CA GLU A 315 17.34 19.10 4.48
C GLU A 315 16.09 19.04 3.59
N SER A 316 15.67 20.18 3.02
CA SER A 316 14.62 20.19 2.00
C SER A 316 15.07 19.47 0.71
N LYS A 317 16.36 19.58 0.34
CA LYS A 317 16.93 18.81 -0.77
C LYS A 317 16.99 17.30 -0.50
N ALA A 318 17.20 16.90 0.75
CA ALA A 318 17.18 15.48 1.13
C ALA A 318 15.76 14.90 0.98
N LEU A 319 14.74 15.65 1.42
CA LEU A 319 13.34 15.29 1.21
C LEU A 319 13.01 15.17 -0.28
N ASP A 320 13.39 16.15 -1.09
CA ASP A 320 13.14 16.10 -2.54
C ASP A 320 13.81 14.89 -3.19
N ARG A 321 15.07 14.59 -2.85
CA ARG A 321 15.77 13.40 -3.38
C ARG A 321 15.10 12.09 -2.96
N ALA A 322 14.63 12.00 -1.70
CA ALA A 322 13.89 10.83 -1.23
C ALA A 322 12.62 10.59 -2.06
N LEU A 323 11.90 11.65 -2.35
CA LEU A 323 10.67 11.60 -3.13
C LEU A 323 10.91 11.30 -4.61
N TYR A 324 12.00 11.79 -5.21
CA TYR A 324 12.42 11.33 -6.54
C TYR A 324 12.72 9.83 -6.55
N SER A 325 13.39 9.34 -5.51
CA SER A 325 13.70 7.91 -5.36
C SER A 325 12.44 7.05 -5.32
N ASP A 326 11.44 7.50 -4.60
CA ASP A 326 10.13 6.88 -4.46
C ASP A 326 9.40 6.76 -5.81
N LEU A 327 9.33 7.86 -6.56
CA LEU A 327 8.64 7.91 -7.86
C LEU A 327 9.35 7.10 -8.95
N VAL A 328 10.68 7.05 -8.92
CA VAL A 328 11.46 6.17 -9.80
C VAL A 328 11.19 4.71 -9.43
N GLY A 329 11.17 4.38 -8.13
CA GLY A 329 10.81 3.06 -7.62
C GLY A 329 9.41 2.63 -8.09
N THR A 330 8.42 3.51 -7.96
CA THR A 330 7.04 3.30 -8.42
C THR A 330 6.98 3.04 -9.93
N SER A 331 7.65 3.86 -10.75
CA SER A 331 7.64 3.69 -12.20
C SER A 331 8.28 2.37 -12.63
N ILE A 332 9.42 2.01 -12.04
CA ILE A 332 10.10 0.73 -12.32
C ILE A 332 9.27 -0.44 -11.80
N GLY A 333 8.67 -0.32 -10.61
CA GLY A 333 7.77 -1.32 -10.03
C GLY A 333 6.58 -1.63 -10.93
N ALA A 334 5.92 -0.61 -11.46
CA ALA A 334 4.81 -0.75 -12.40
C ALA A 334 5.23 -1.47 -13.70
N ILE A 335 6.40 -1.15 -14.26
CA ILE A 335 6.96 -1.84 -15.43
C ILE A 335 7.28 -3.30 -15.09
N ALA A 336 7.84 -3.56 -13.91
CA ALA A 336 8.15 -4.90 -13.46
C ALA A 336 6.89 -5.75 -13.20
N GLY A 337 5.74 -5.12 -12.89
CA GLY A 337 4.48 -5.80 -12.64
C GLY A 337 4.07 -5.82 -11.17
N THR A 338 4.38 -4.76 -10.42
CA THR A 338 3.90 -4.54 -9.05
C THR A 338 3.26 -3.16 -8.90
N SER A 339 2.58 -2.92 -7.77
CA SER A 339 1.96 -1.63 -7.46
C SER A 339 3.00 -0.57 -7.05
N ASN A 340 2.54 0.62 -6.61
CA ASN A 340 3.40 1.72 -6.19
C ASN A 340 4.42 1.28 -5.14
N VAL A 341 5.67 1.65 -5.37
CA VAL A 341 6.79 1.43 -4.44
C VAL A 341 6.95 2.68 -3.58
N THR A 342 6.75 2.56 -2.28
CA THR A 342 6.76 3.67 -1.33
C THR A 342 7.83 3.52 -0.27
N THR A 343 8.13 4.60 0.44
CA THR A 343 9.06 4.59 1.58
C THR A 343 8.41 3.95 2.81
N TYR A 344 9.05 2.92 3.36
CA TYR A 344 8.52 2.11 4.45
C TYR A 344 8.79 2.71 5.83
N VAL A 345 7.72 2.82 6.64
CA VAL A 345 7.81 3.31 8.03
C VAL A 345 8.65 2.39 8.93
N GLU A 346 8.76 1.11 8.59
CA GLU A 346 9.63 0.12 9.24
C GLU A 346 11.11 0.50 9.18
N SER A 347 11.50 1.40 8.28
CA SER A 347 12.85 2.00 8.26
C SER A 347 13.18 2.70 9.58
N ALA A 348 12.16 3.14 10.34
CA ALA A 348 12.35 3.66 11.70
C ALA A 348 13.07 2.68 12.63
N ALA A 349 12.90 1.37 12.44
CA ALA A 349 13.60 0.36 13.23
C ALA A 349 15.12 0.36 12.99
N GLY A 350 15.54 0.49 11.73
CA GLY A 350 16.96 0.64 11.38
C GLY A 350 17.54 1.99 11.80
N ILE A 351 16.78 3.07 11.62
CA ILE A 351 17.14 4.41 12.09
C ILE A 351 17.32 4.40 13.61
N GLY A 352 16.42 3.74 14.33
CA GLY A 352 16.51 3.50 15.78
C GLY A 352 17.71 2.65 16.19
N ALA A 353 18.18 1.74 15.32
CA ALA A 353 19.41 0.96 15.52
C ALA A 353 20.70 1.73 15.15
N GLY A 354 20.61 2.97 14.74
CA GLY A 354 21.74 3.84 14.43
C GLY A 354 22.00 4.09 12.94
N GLY A 355 21.15 3.61 12.02
CA GLY A 355 21.25 3.89 10.59
C GLY A 355 21.06 5.38 10.30
N ARG A 356 21.96 5.96 9.50
CA ARG A 356 21.98 7.39 9.19
C ARG A 356 22.20 7.68 7.72
N THR A 357 22.65 6.70 6.95
CA THR A 357 23.11 6.92 5.57
C THR A 357 22.50 5.90 4.60
N GLY A 358 22.70 6.14 3.31
CA GLY A 358 22.30 5.21 2.25
C GLY A 358 22.96 3.83 2.33
N LEU A 359 23.98 3.63 3.16
CA LEU A 359 24.56 2.30 3.36
C LEU A 359 23.56 1.35 4.03
N THR A 360 22.75 1.83 4.98
CA THR A 360 21.61 1.08 5.54
C THR A 360 20.66 0.63 4.44
N ALA A 361 20.25 1.53 3.55
CA ALA A 361 19.37 1.22 2.43
C ALA A 361 20.03 0.21 1.45
N LEU A 362 21.31 0.38 1.15
CA LEU A 362 22.05 -0.57 0.28
C LEU A 362 22.01 -2.00 0.84
N VAL A 363 22.22 -2.17 2.15
CA VAL A 363 22.13 -3.49 2.80
C VAL A 363 20.74 -4.09 2.61
N VAL A 364 19.68 -3.30 2.79
CA VAL A 364 18.31 -3.76 2.56
C VAL A 364 18.10 -4.19 1.11
N ALA A 365 18.56 -3.39 0.14
CA ALA A 365 18.42 -3.71 -1.28
C ALA A 365 19.13 -5.04 -1.65
N VAL A 366 20.32 -5.26 -1.12
CA VAL A 366 21.08 -6.52 -1.31
C VAL A 366 20.31 -7.71 -0.71
N LEU A 367 19.74 -7.56 0.48
CA LEU A 367 18.97 -8.63 1.11
C LEU A 367 17.67 -8.93 0.34
N PHE A 368 16.97 -7.92 -0.20
CA PHE A 368 15.84 -8.14 -1.10
C PHE A 368 16.28 -8.89 -2.37
N ALA A 369 17.40 -8.51 -2.98
CA ALA A 369 17.93 -9.22 -4.16
C ALA A 369 18.23 -10.69 -3.84
N ILE A 370 18.87 -10.98 -2.70
CA ILE A 370 19.11 -12.35 -2.24
C ILE A 370 17.81 -13.13 -2.01
N SER A 371 16.75 -12.44 -1.55
CA SER A 371 15.45 -13.07 -1.30
C SER A 371 14.81 -13.68 -2.56
N SER A 372 15.25 -13.30 -3.77
CA SER A 372 14.77 -13.92 -5.02
C SER A 372 14.99 -15.45 -5.07
N PHE A 373 16.00 -15.95 -4.39
CA PHE A 373 16.24 -17.41 -4.29
C PHE A 373 15.22 -18.14 -3.41
N PHE A 374 14.44 -17.43 -2.59
CA PHE A 374 13.41 -18.00 -1.73
C PHE A 374 12.02 -18.04 -2.39
N SER A 375 11.95 -17.88 -3.71
CA SER A 375 10.72 -17.97 -4.50
C SER A 375 9.82 -19.18 -4.15
N PRO A 376 10.33 -20.42 -3.93
CA PRO A 376 9.51 -21.56 -3.56
C PRO A 376 8.72 -21.37 -2.26
N VAL A 377 9.25 -20.59 -1.32
CA VAL A 377 8.61 -20.37 -0.02
C VAL A 377 7.29 -19.61 -0.14
N VAL A 378 7.16 -18.75 -1.16
CA VAL A 378 5.92 -17.99 -1.41
C VAL A 378 4.71 -18.91 -1.67
N SER A 379 4.94 -20.03 -2.33
CA SER A 379 3.86 -21.00 -2.64
C SER A 379 3.36 -21.76 -1.41
N ILE A 380 4.12 -21.77 -0.32
CA ILE A 380 3.78 -22.48 0.93
C ILE A 380 2.97 -21.59 1.87
N VAL A 381 3.16 -20.26 1.79
CA VAL A 381 2.55 -19.32 2.73
C VAL A 381 1.06 -19.12 2.43
N PRO A 382 0.14 -19.56 3.31
CA PRO A 382 -1.30 -19.42 3.06
C PRO A 382 -1.81 -18.03 3.43
N ASN A 383 -2.97 -17.65 2.90
CA ASN A 383 -3.66 -16.42 3.28
C ASN A 383 -3.94 -16.35 4.79
N ALA A 384 -4.16 -17.46 5.45
CA ALA A 384 -4.33 -17.54 6.90
C ALA A 384 -3.11 -17.02 7.69
N ALA A 385 -1.91 -17.03 7.09
CA ALA A 385 -0.70 -16.49 7.71
C ALA A 385 -0.45 -15.02 7.35
N THR A 386 -0.87 -14.57 6.17
CA THR A 386 -0.64 -13.19 5.70
C THR A 386 -1.75 -12.22 6.11
N ALA A 387 -3.00 -12.67 6.16
CA ALA A 387 -4.15 -11.83 6.48
C ALA A 387 -4.09 -11.20 7.90
N PRO A 388 -3.66 -11.91 8.97
CA PRO A 388 -3.45 -11.31 10.28
C PRO A 388 -2.50 -10.11 10.26
N ILE A 389 -1.51 -10.12 9.38
CA ILE A 389 -0.54 -9.02 9.26
C ILE A 389 -1.20 -7.76 8.72
N LEU A 390 -2.13 -7.89 7.77
CA LEU A 390 -2.90 -6.75 7.27
C LEU A 390 -3.68 -6.07 8.40
N ILE A 391 -4.26 -6.86 9.31
CA ILE A 391 -4.96 -6.32 10.49
C ILE A 391 -3.99 -5.51 11.35
N ILE A 392 -2.83 -6.07 11.66
CA ILE A 392 -1.84 -5.42 12.53
C ILE A 392 -1.26 -4.15 11.89
N VAL A 393 -0.91 -4.20 10.60
CA VAL A 393 -0.44 -3.00 9.87
C VAL A 393 -1.52 -1.93 9.89
N GLY A 394 -2.78 -2.32 9.66
CA GLY A 394 -3.92 -1.40 9.77
C GLY A 394 -4.01 -0.74 11.14
N VAL A 395 -3.88 -1.51 12.21
CA VAL A 395 -3.88 -0.99 13.61
C VAL A 395 -2.72 -0.02 13.84
N MET A 396 -1.53 -0.31 13.32
CA MET A 396 -0.37 0.58 13.47
C MET A 396 -0.60 1.94 12.78
N MET A 397 -1.23 1.94 11.61
CA MET A 397 -1.54 3.16 10.85
C MET A 397 -2.60 4.03 11.54
N LEU A 398 -3.50 3.46 12.35
CA LEU A 398 -4.50 4.21 13.13
C LEU A 398 -3.88 5.22 14.10
N SER A 399 -2.61 5.04 14.48
CA SER A 399 -1.90 6.00 15.34
C SER A 399 -1.85 7.42 14.76
N ASN A 400 -2.00 7.57 13.45
CA ASN A 400 -2.04 8.87 12.77
C ASN A 400 -3.29 9.71 13.14
N LEU A 401 -4.36 9.09 13.65
CA LEU A 401 -5.55 9.82 14.13
C LEU A 401 -5.30 10.69 15.36
N LYS A 402 -4.16 10.53 16.04
CA LYS A 402 -3.79 11.35 17.20
C LYS A 402 -3.61 12.84 16.87
N SER A 403 -3.33 13.17 15.62
CA SER A 403 -3.15 14.55 15.15
C SER A 403 -4.47 15.24 14.75
N VAL A 404 -5.59 14.52 14.82
CA VAL A 404 -6.93 15.07 14.55
C VAL A 404 -7.54 15.54 15.87
N ASP A 405 -8.02 16.77 15.90
CA ASP A 405 -8.83 17.26 17.00
C ASP A 405 -10.27 16.74 16.87
N TRP A 406 -10.60 15.71 17.67
CA TRP A 406 -11.92 15.08 17.66
C TRP A 406 -12.98 15.88 18.45
N GLU A 407 -12.57 16.88 19.23
CA GLU A 407 -13.50 17.78 19.94
C GLU A 407 -13.99 18.91 19.01
N ASP A 408 -13.16 19.37 18.05
CA ASP A 408 -13.61 20.26 17.00
C ASP A 408 -14.30 19.49 15.87
N LEU A 409 -15.64 19.56 15.82
CA LEU A 409 -16.41 18.93 14.76
C LEU A 409 -16.02 19.38 13.36
N SER A 410 -15.38 20.51 13.20
CA SER A 410 -14.91 20.97 11.89
C SER A 410 -13.70 20.20 11.36
N GLU A 411 -12.93 19.58 12.23
CA GLU A 411 -11.88 18.62 11.88
C GLU A 411 -12.37 17.17 11.96
N ALA A 412 -13.14 16.85 13.01
CA ALA A 412 -13.60 15.50 13.29
C ALA A 412 -14.50 14.94 12.16
N ILE A 413 -15.45 15.75 11.63
CA ILE A 413 -16.35 15.30 10.57
C ILE A 413 -15.58 14.95 9.29
N PRO A 414 -14.75 15.83 8.71
CA PRO A 414 -13.94 15.45 7.54
C PRO A 414 -13.00 14.29 7.80
N ALA A 415 -12.39 14.22 8.99
CA ALA A 415 -11.50 13.13 9.35
C ALA A 415 -12.23 11.78 9.44
N PHE A 416 -13.44 11.75 10.00
CA PHE A 416 -14.28 10.56 10.02
C PHE A 416 -14.61 10.07 8.60
N PHE A 417 -15.12 10.97 7.75
CA PHE A 417 -15.46 10.60 6.37
C PHE A 417 -14.22 10.19 5.57
N THR A 418 -13.05 10.77 5.85
CA THR A 418 -11.81 10.32 5.21
C THR A 418 -11.39 8.94 5.71
N SER A 419 -11.31 8.74 7.04
CA SER A 419 -10.68 7.55 7.59
C SER A 419 -11.63 6.35 7.72
N ILE A 420 -12.76 6.51 8.39
CA ILE A 420 -13.65 5.39 8.70
C ILE A 420 -14.44 4.97 7.45
N PHE A 421 -14.85 5.93 6.64
CA PHE A 421 -15.62 5.64 5.44
C PHE A 421 -14.85 4.85 4.38
N MET A 422 -13.51 4.92 4.36
CA MET A 422 -12.68 4.05 3.49
C MET A 422 -12.95 2.57 3.74
N GLY A 423 -13.03 2.16 5.00
CA GLY A 423 -13.35 0.78 5.35
C GLY A 423 -14.78 0.40 4.99
N PHE A 424 -15.75 1.25 5.28
CA PHE A 424 -17.16 0.98 5.02
C PHE A 424 -17.51 0.98 3.54
N SER A 425 -16.95 1.89 2.76
CA SER A 425 -17.15 1.96 1.31
C SER A 425 -16.33 0.93 0.54
N TYR A 426 -15.44 0.22 1.22
CA TYR A 426 -14.46 -0.68 0.60
C TYR A 426 -13.63 0.01 -0.50
N SER A 427 -13.37 1.31 -0.33
CA SER A 427 -12.68 2.15 -1.33
C SER A 427 -11.92 3.31 -0.69
N ILE A 428 -10.62 3.36 -0.94
CA ILE A 428 -9.77 4.48 -0.52
C ILE A 428 -10.18 5.77 -1.22
N THR A 429 -10.48 5.69 -2.53
CA THR A 429 -10.89 6.87 -3.32
C THR A 429 -12.15 7.53 -2.76
N TYR A 430 -13.16 6.73 -2.39
CA TYR A 430 -14.41 7.27 -1.86
C TYR A 430 -14.23 7.91 -0.48
N GLY A 431 -13.33 7.35 0.35
CA GLY A 431 -12.98 7.99 1.62
C GLY A 431 -12.27 9.33 1.42
N ILE A 432 -11.29 9.41 0.52
CA ILE A 432 -10.62 10.68 0.19
C ILE A 432 -11.64 11.70 -0.33
N ALA A 433 -12.47 11.31 -1.29
CA ALA A 433 -13.49 12.18 -1.87
C ALA A 433 -14.47 12.69 -0.81
N ALA A 434 -15.02 11.80 0.02
CA ALA A 434 -15.95 12.16 1.08
C ALA A 434 -15.31 13.11 2.11
N GLY A 435 -14.06 12.88 2.46
CA GLY A 435 -13.31 13.75 3.37
C GLY A 435 -13.10 15.16 2.82
N PHE A 436 -12.69 15.27 1.56
CA PHE A 436 -12.45 16.58 0.91
C PHE A 436 -13.76 17.35 0.77
N LEU A 437 -14.80 16.72 0.25
CA LEU A 437 -16.13 17.34 0.09
C LEU A 437 -16.70 17.78 1.43
N THR A 438 -16.59 16.96 2.48
CA THR A 438 -17.09 17.35 3.81
C THR A 438 -16.25 18.44 4.44
N TYR A 439 -14.93 18.48 4.24
CA TYR A 439 -14.10 19.60 4.68
C TYR A 439 -14.53 20.92 4.04
N THR A 440 -14.65 20.94 2.72
CA THR A 440 -15.10 22.14 1.99
C THR A 440 -16.50 22.56 2.42
N LEU A 441 -17.44 21.60 2.60
CA LEU A 441 -18.78 21.88 3.09
C LEU A 441 -18.75 22.51 4.48
N VAL A 442 -17.98 21.98 5.41
CA VAL A 442 -17.85 22.53 6.77
C VAL A 442 -17.28 23.96 6.73
N LYS A 443 -16.27 24.22 5.88
CA LYS A 443 -15.71 25.56 5.69
C LYS A 443 -16.75 26.55 5.12
N ILE A 444 -17.58 26.12 4.18
CA ILE A 444 -18.68 26.95 3.66
C ILE A 444 -19.68 27.29 4.76
N ILE A 445 -20.12 26.29 5.55
CA ILE A 445 -21.09 26.46 6.64
C ILE A 445 -20.57 27.43 7.70
N LYS A 446 -19.25 27.38 8.01
CA LYS A 446 -18.60 28.31 8.94
C LYS A 446 -18.38 29.71 8.34
N GLY A 447 -18.75 29.97 7.08
CA GLY A 447 -18.47 31.25 6.40
C GLY A 447 -16.99 31.44 6.03
N GLN A 448 -16.18 30.37 6.08
CA GLN A 448 -14.75 30.35 5.85
C GLN A 448 -14.37 29.79 4.45
N ALA A 449 -15.28 29.90 3.46
CA ALA A 449 -15.04 29.39 2.10
C ALA A 449 -13.79 30.00 1.43
N LYS A 450 -13.37 31.20 1.85
CA LYS A 450 -12.15 31.87 1.36
C LYS A 450 -10.87 31.21 1.86
N ASP A 451 -10.92 30.47 2.95
CA ASP A 451 -9.77 29.76 3.54
C ASP A 451 -9.51 28.41 2.83
N VAL A 452 -10.45 27.96 1.99
CA VAL A 452 -10.28 26.75 1.18
C VAL A 452 -9.38 27.07 0.00
N HIS A 453 -8.25 26.38 -0.07
CA HIS A 453 -7.29 26.59 -1.16
C HIS A 453 -7.88 26.19 -2.53
N LEU A 454 -7.50 26.90 -3.60
CA LEU A 454 -8.01 26.66 -4.96
C LEU A 454 -7.84 25.19 -5.40
N VAL A 455 -6.75 24.54 -5.02
CA VAL A 455 -6.51 23.12 -5.33
C VAL A 455 -7.61 22.23 -4.73
N MET A 456 -8.07 22.50 -3.51
CA MET A 456 -9.16 21.73 -2.90
C MET A 456 -10.46 21.88 -3.70
N TRP A 457 -10.81 23.08 -4.13
CA TRP A 457 -11.97 23.31 -5.00
C TRP A 457 -11.90 22.53 -6.32
N ILE A 458 -10.70 22.49 -6.94
CA ILE A 458 -10.50 21.73 -8.18
C ILE A 458 -10.71 20.23 -7.92
N LEU A 459 -10.14 19.70 -6.83
CA LEU A 459 -10.28 18.30 -6.45
C LEU A 459 -11.73 17.94 -6.14
N ASP A 460 -12.46 18.80 -5.41
CA ASP A 460 -13.87 18.60 -5.09
C ASP A 460 -14.74 18.55 -6.35
N ILE A 461 -14.49 19.43 -7.31
CA ILE A 461 -15.20 19.41 -8.60
C ILE A 461 -14.91 18.10 -9.35
N LEU A 462 -13.67 17.65 -9.38
CA LEU A 462 -13.30 16.38 -10.02
C LEU A 462 -13.99 15.18 -9.33
N PHE A 463 -14.05 15.16 -8.00
CA PHE A 463 -14.76 14.11 -7.25
C PHE A 463 -16.27 14.12 -7.54
N ILE A 464 -16.91 15.31 -7.57
CA ILE A 464 -18.32 15.44 -7.91
C ILE A 464 -18.59 14.94 -9.34
N LEU A 465 -17.75 15.33 -10.30
CA LEU A 465 -17.86 14.86 -11.69
C LEU A 465 -17.72 13.33 -11.79
N ASN A 466 -16.81 12.74 -11.01
CA ASN A 466 -16.68 11.28 -10.95
C ASN A 466 -17.93 10.62 -10.40
N PHE A 467 -18.52 11.13 -9.30
CA PHE A 467 -19.77 10.58 -8.75
C PHE A 467 -20.96 10.75 -9.71
N ILE A 468 -21.04 11.88 -10.42
CA ILE A 468 -22.05 12.08 -11.47
C ILE A 468 -21.87 11.08 -12.60
N SER A 469 -20.62 10.89 -13.07
CA SER A 469 -20.32 9.90 -14.10
C SER A 469 -20.77 8.49 -13.70
N MET A 470 -20.49 8.07 -12.44
CA MET A 470 -20.92 6.77 -11.93
C MET A 470 -22.46 6.64 -11.77
N ALA A 471 -23.17 7.74 -11.61
CA ALA A 471 -24.62 7.71 -11.50
C ALA A 471 -25.33 7.68 -12.87
N VAL A 472 -24.65 8.14 -13.93
CA VAL A 472 -25.22 8.27 -15.29
C VAL A 472 -24.83 7.08 -16.18
N PHE A 473 -23.65 6.52 -15.99
CA PHE A 473 -23.10 5.38 -16.76
C PHE A 473 -22.93 4.14 -15.88
#